data_43b6d63d824903f8375573952e7dc6e6
#
_entry.id   43b6d63d824903f8375573952e7dc6e6
#
_cell.length_a   1.000
_cell.length_b   1.000
_cell.length_c   1.000
_cell.angle_alpha   90.00
_cell.angle_beta   90.00
_cell.angle_gamma   90.00
#
_symmetry.space_group_name_H-M   'P 1'
#
loop_
_entity.id
_entity.type
_entity.pdbx_description
1 polymer ?
#
loop_
_entity_poly.entity_id
_entity_poly.type
_entity_poly.pdbx_seq_one_letter_code
_entity_poly.pdbx_strand_id
1 'polypeptide(L)'
;MKDIMIMNVKKIAFGAAVVFFANFASAQTVQDGINSIDSDKFAQAKTNFTDMIAKAPTAENYFYLGNTFLRQGEPDFAKATESFNKGLALDAKSYLNKIGLAAVKLGKGDKNAIAEIQKIVTDSREKDAEVLFRAAEALTLFEKNNSPDLAIQFLNKAIERAAKKEVPAHYYYTLGDAYRLKRIPGDAMTAYDKALPVAKNKASVYTRMGTLWMAAQQWKQAKESIDKAIATDATYAPAYKALAAYNIKYQENAKATQDLINYTKYADEDPYTQLEIAKLYFTNEDYANSKMILDKIFDKVDDPIKFKLRAYQLYADGKYAEAKQSMDSFVSQAEKSRVQPADQGLQGLIAAGLAKDEKDAAKKTALMNEAQQKVAIAKGAKDETLKWDMELAKIAGGGAVSQGSADSGPTNPTIEGLKQKVAANAQDTDSLFKLATAYQDAKNWNGAILTWQKMSTLLPDWAPAYYSQGYSYQQAGNNDAAKIAYEKFISTVKPADMEANKQTLAYAYFAVAYMNKDSDAAKAKDYVAKSLQLDPTYQDAVKLNAEINK
;
A
#
# COMPACT_ATOMS: atom_id res chain seq x y z
N MET A 1 -24.66 -88.27 12.97
CA MET A 1 -25.46 -87.13 12.39
C MET A 1 -24.99 -85.87 13.06
N LYS A 2 -24.56 -84.95 12.25
CA LYS A 2 -24.17 -83.55 12.50
C LYS A 2 -22.78 -83.34 13.05
N ASP A 3 -21.88 -83.23 12.09
CA ASP A 3 -20.56 -82.59 12.23
C ASP A 3 -20.74 -81.11 12.50
N ILE A 4 -20.03 -80.62 13.50
CA ILE A 4 -19.84 -79.17 13.70
C ILE A 4 -18.38 -78.88 13.37
N MET A 5 -18.22 -78.23 12.26
CA MET A 5 -16.98 -77.77 11.67
C MET A 5 -16.44 -76.58 12.48
N ILE A 6 -15.33 -76.76 13.15
CA ILE A 6 -14.61 -75.70 13.87
C ILE A 6 -13.77 -74.93 12.86
N MET A 7 -14.15 -73.69 12.57
CA MET A 7 -13.39 -72.79 11.72
C MET A 7 -12.27 -72.12 12.52
N ASN A 8 -11.05 -72.43 12.14
CA ASN A 8 -9.81 -71.78 12.65
C ASN A 8 -9.75 -70.30 12.20
N VAL A 9 -9.81 -69.38 13.15
CA VAL A 9 -9.55 -67.96 12.91
C VAL A 9 -8.05 -67.78 12.90
N LYS A 10 -7.48 -67.64 11.70
CA LYS A 10 -6.11 -67.16 11.51
C LYS A 10 -6.01 -65.67 11.91
N LYS A 11 -5.21 -65.38 12.93
CA LYS A 11 -4.84 -64.02 13.30
C LYS A 11 -4.07 -63.36 12.13
N ILE A 12 -4.72 -62.43 11.48
CA ILE A 12 -4.05 -61.52 10.54
C ILE A 12 -3.36 -60.44 11.40
N ALA A 13 -2.06 -60.51 11.50
CA ALA A 13 -1.23 -59.44 12.05
C ALA A 13 -1.23 -58.27 11.04
N PHE A 14 -1.92 -57.18 11.36
CA PHE A 14 -1.78 -55.91 10.66
C PHE A 14 -0.43 -55.31 11.04
N GLY A 15 0.56 -55.53 10.20
CA GLY A 15 1.82 -54.81 10.24
C GLY A 15 1.56 -53.38 9.82
N ALA A 16 1.52 -52.44 10.76
CA ALA A 16 1.57 -51.03 10.45
C ALA A 16 2.95 -50.72 9.82
N ALA A 17 3.00 -50.69 8.52
CA ALA A 17 4.14 -50.10 7.81
C ALA A 17 4.14 -48.59 8.10
N VAL A 18 4.91 -48.17 9.08
CA VAL A 18 5.29 -46.77 9.27
C VAL A 18 6.14 -46.42 8.07
N VAL A 19 5.51 -45.80 7.04
CA VAL A 19 6.21 -45.17 5.94
C VAL A 19 6.87 -43.94 6.53
N PHE A 20 8.14 -44.05 6.90
CA PHE A 20 8.99 -42.89 7.08
C PHE A 20 9.07 -42.17 5.73
N PHE A 21 8.28 -41.13 5.55
CA PHE A 21 8.62 -40.08 4.58
C PHE A 21 9.91 -39.45 5.09
N ALA A 22 11.05 -40.01 4.68
CA ALA A 22 12.29 -39.29 4.70
C ALA A 22 12.06 -38.08 3.75
N ASN A 23 11.73 -36.92 4.33
CA ASN A 23 11.92 -35.66 3.66
C ASN A 23 13.41 -35.59 3.35
N PHE A 24 13.78 -35.98 2.14
CA PHE A 24 15.04 -35.54 1.54
C PHE A 24 14.92 -34.02 1.44
N ALA A 25 15.21 -33.29 2.52
CA ALA A 25 15.52 -31.89 2.45
C ALA A 25 16.72 -31.83 1.50
N SER A 26 16.50 -31.40 0.25
CA SER A 26 17.59 -31.11 -0.67
C SER A 26 18.56 -30.20 0.08
N ALA A 27 19.85 -30.52 0.05
CA ALA A 27 20.83 -29.71 0.76
C ALA A 27 20.71 -28.28 0.23
N GLN A 28 20.39 -27.35 1.13
CA GLN A 28 20.31 -25.92 0.81
C GLN A 28 21.64 -25.47 0.22
N THR A 29 21.59 -24.81 -0.91
CA THR A 29 22.78 -24.32 -1.62
C THR A 29 22.90 -22.80 -1.47
N VAL A 30 24.11 -22.29 -1.69
CA VAL A 30 24.34 -20.82 -1.80
C VAL A 30 23.39 -20.22 -2.85
N GLN A 31 23.16 -20.95 -3.94
CA GLN A 31 22.28 -20.47 -5.01
C GLN A 31 20.82 -20.32 -4.57
N ASP A 32 20.33 -21.19 -3.68
CA ASP A 32 18.96 -21.08 -3.16
C ASP A 32 18.80 -19.81 -2.30
N GLY A 33 19.82 -19.49 -1.49
CA GLY A 33 19.87 -18.25 -0.73
C GLY A 33 19.93 -17.02 -1.63
N ILE A 34 20.75 -17.04 -2.68
CA ILE A 34 20.83 -15.95 -3.66
C ILE A 34 19.49 -15.76 -4.40
N ASN A 35 18.84 -16.84 -4.81
CA ASN A 35 17.53 -16.80 -5.45
C ASN A 35 16.46 -16.22 -4.52
N SER A 36 16.54 -16.53 -3.22
CA SER A 36 15.65 -15.96 -2.20
C SER A 36 15.85 -14.45 -2.07
N ILE A 37 17.10 -13.97 -2.04
CA ILE A 37 17.42 -12.54 -2.03
C ILE A 37 16.86 -11.85 -3.30
N ASP A 38 17.07 -12.46 -4.48
CA ASP A 38 16.62 -11.89 -5.77
C ASP A 38 15.09 -11.86 -5.91
N SER A 39 14.38 -12.60 -5.06
CA SER A 39 12.91 -12.67 -4.99
C SER A 39 12.32 -11.91 -3.80
N ASP A 40 13.10 -11.07 -3.12
CA ASP A 40 12.74 -10.31 -1.92
C ASP A 40 12.28 -11.21 -0.74
N LYS A 41 12.78 -12.45 -0.65
CA LYS A 41 12.54 -13.42 0.41
C LYS A 41 13.71 -13.45 1.40
N PHE A 42 13.97 -12.33 2.03
CA PHE A 42 15.15 -12.13 2.88
C PHE A 42 15.16 -12.98 4.16
N ALA A 43 13.98 -13.24 4.75
CA ALA A 43 13.87 -14.14 5.91
C ALA A 43 14.26 -15.57 5.54
N GLN A 44 13.81 -16.05 4.39
CA GLN A 44 14.19 -17.35 3.87
C GLN A 44 15.69 -17.40 3.55
N ALA A 45 16.26 -16.36 2.93
CA ALA A 45 17.70 -16.28 2.66
C ALA A 45 18.52 -16.31 3.95
N LYS A 46 18.12 -15.55 4.98
CA LYS A 46 18.77 -15.54 6.31
C LYS A 46 18.74 -16.94 6.95
N THR A 47 17.59 -17.60 6.91
CA THR A 47 17.45 -18.98 7.41
C THR A 47 18.38 -19.92 6.66
N ASN A 48 18.39 -19.88 5.33
CA ASN A 48 19.24 -20.73 4.49
C ASN A 48 20.73 -20.56 4.85
N PHE A 49 21.23 -19.33 4.93
CA PHE A 49 22.64 -19.10 5.23
C PHE A 49 22.98 -19.40 6.68
N THR A 50 22.05 -19.18 7.63
CA THR A 50 22.23 -19.57 9.05
C THR A 50 22.34 -21.08 9.20
N ASP A 51 21.49 -21.85 8.52
CA ASP A 51 21.54 -23.31 8.51
C ASP A 51 22.82 -23.84 7.86
N MET A 52 23.28 -23.19 6.78
CA MET A 52 24.56 -23.51 6.15
C MET A 52 25.74 -23.25 7.08
N ILE A 53 25.74 -22.13 7.81
CA ILE A 53 26.75 -21.78 8.81
C ILE A 53 26.75 -22.80 9.96
N ALA A 54 25.57 -23.21 10.44
CA ALA A 54 25.46 -24.22 11.48
C ALA A 54 26.03 -25.58 11.07
N LYS A 55 25.88 -25.97 9.79
CA LYS A 55 26.43 -27.21 9.23
C LYS A 55 27.92 -27.09 8.91
N ALA A 56 28.34 -25.98 8.33
CA ALA A 56 29.72 -25.73 7.90
C ALA A 56 30.00 -24.21 7.99
N PRO A 57 30.60 -23.71 9.07
CA PRO A 57 30.94 -22.31 9.21
C PRO A 57 32.11 -21.96 8.26
N THR A 58 31.83 -21.27 7.18
CA THR A 58 32.83 -20.79 6.21
C THR A 58 32.78 -19.27 6.09
N ALA A 59 33.90 -18.64 5.74
CA ALA A 59 33.94 -17.21 5.47
C ALA A 59 32.95 -16.79 4.38
N GLU A 60 32.73 -17.65 3.40
CA GLU A 60 31.79 -17.42 2.30
C GLU A 60 30.33 -17.43 2.77
N ASN A 61 29.92 -18.41 3.61
CA ASN A 61 28.57 -18.44 4.14
C ASN A 61 28.24 -17.20 5.00
N TYR A 62 29.20 -16.73 5.79
CA TYR A 62 29.07 -15.46 6.54
C TYR A 62 28.99 -14.24 5.62
N PHE A 63 29.70 -14.25 4.49
CA PHE A 63 29.56 -13.18 3.48
C PHE A 63 28.13 -13.12 2.96
N TYR A 64 27.54 -14.23 2.53
CA TYR A 64 26.18 -14.24 1.98
C TYR A 64 25.13 -13.85 3.03
N LEU A 65 25.31 -14.28 4.29
CA LEU A 65 24.44 -13.82 5.38
C LEU A 65 24.54 -12.29 5.57
N GLY A 66 25.76 -11.75 5.60
CA GLY A 66 25.99 -10.31 5.70
C GLY A 66 25.41 -9.54 4.50
N ASN A 67 25.58 -10.07 3.30
CA ASN A 67 25.02 -9.48 2.08
C ASN A 67 23.48 -9.48 2.10
N THR A 68 22.85 -10.51 2.69
CA THR A 68 21.39 -10.54 2.88
C THR A 68 20.91 -9.39 3.77
N PHE A 69 21.61 -9.09 4.86
CA PHE A 69 21.30 -7.96 5.73
C PHE A 69 21.47 -6.60 5.03
N LEU A 70 22.39 -6.49 4.05
CA LEU A 70 22.56 -5.26 3.28
C LEU A 70 21.49 -5.05 2.22
N ARG A 71 20.95 -6.14 1.66
CA ARG A 71 20.04 -6.09 0.50
C ARG A 71 18.56 -6.11 0.88
N GLN A 72 18.22 -6.37 2.12
CA GLN A 72 16.84 -6.26 2.59
C GLN A 72 16.32 -4.81 2.47
N GLY A 73 14.99 -4.62 2.50
CA GLY A 73 14.34 -3.32 2.25
C GLY A 73 14.94 -2.17 3.05
N GLU A 74 15.20 -2.38 4.36
CA GLU A 74 16.01 -1.49 5.20
C GLU A 74 17.29 -2.21 5.60
N PRO A 75 18.47 -1.77 5.14
CA PRO A 75 19.75 -2.42 5.44
C PRO A 75 20.07 -2.47 6.93
N ASP A 76 20.30 -3.66 7.48
CA ASP A 76 20.81 -3.85 8.85
C ASP A 76 22.35 -3.83 8.84
N PHE A 77 22.90 -2.63 8.85
CA PHE A 77 24.36 -2.43 8.82
C PHE A 77 25.08 -3.06 10.02
N ALA A 78 24.42 -3.18 11.18
CA ALA A 78 25.01 -3.78 12.37
C ALA A 78 25.20 -5.29 12.20
N LYS A 79 24.12 -6.01 11.82
CA LYS A 79 24.19 -7.46 11.58
C LYS A 79 25.02 -7.82 10.34
N ALA A 80 25.00 -6.97 9.31
CA ALA A 80 25.87 -7.14 8.16
C ALA A 80 27.35 -7.09 8.59
N THR A 81 27.74 -6.05 9.37
CA THR A 81 29.09 -5.87 9.89
C THR A 81 29.51 -7.05 10.77
N GLU A 82 28.63 -7.50 11.67
CA GLU A 82 28.88 -8.67 12.52
C GLU A 82 29.16 -9.92 11.68
N SER A 83 28.33 -10.17 10.67
CA SER A 83 28.49 -11.34 9.80
C SER A 83 29.84 -11.29 9.03
N PHE A 84 30.18 -10.17 8.43
CA PHE A 84 31.45 -10.04 7.70
C PHE A 84 32.66 -10.19 8.60
N ASN A 85 32.62 -9.64 9.84
CA ASN A 85 33.70 -9.82 10.82
C ASN A 85 33.86 -11.27 11.26
N LYS A 86 32.75 -12.03 11.44
CA LYS A 86 32.81 -13.47 11.70
C LYS A 86 33.45 -14.24 10.53
N GLY A 87 33.13 -13.85 9.30
CA GLY A 87 33.78 -14.39 8.12
C GLY A 87 35.29 -14.12 8.08
N LEU A 88 35.72 -12.89 8.43
CA LEU A 88 37.13 -12.51 8.52
C LEU A 88 37.87 -13.20 9.69
N ALA A 89 37.17 -13.53 10.77
CA ALA A 89 37.74 -14.30 11.87
C ALA A 89 38.08 -15.75 11.44
N LEU A 90 37.33 -16.32 10.49
CA LEU A 90 37.61 -17.64 9.90
C LEU A 90 38.68 -17.58 8.80
N ASP A 91 38.63 -16.54 7.97
CA ASP A 91 39.62 -16.29 6.93
C ASP A 91 39.93 -14.79 6.81
N ALA A 92 41.00 -14.34 7.43
CA ALA A 92 41.46 -12.95 7.41
C ALA A 92 41.81 -12.44 6.01
N LYS A 93 41.97 -13.34 5.02
CA LYS A 93 42.25 -12.99 3.63
C LYS A 93 40.97 -12.91 2.76
N SER A 94 39.80 -13.27 3.28
CA SER A 94 38.55 -13.27 2.52
C SER A 94 38.27 -11.90 1.90
N TYR A 95 38.48 -11.80 0.59
CA TYR A 95 38.17 -10.58 -0.18
C TYR A 95 36.68 -10.27 -0.16
N LEU A 96 35.81 -11.29 -0.20
CA LEU A 96 34.36 -11.11 -0.17
C LEU A 96 33.92 -10.36 1.11
N ASN A 97 34.36 -10.82 2.30
CA ASN A 97 34.00 -10.16 3.56
C ASN A 97 34.59 -8.76 3.69
N LYS A 98 35.79 -8.50 3.13
CA LYS A 98 36.35 -7.14 3.05
C LYS A 98 35.51 -6.23 2.16
N ILE A 99 35.04 -6.72 0.99
CA ILE A 99 34.11 -5.99 0.11
C ILE A 99 32.80 -5.72 0.85
N GLY A 100 32.26 -6.70 1.59
CA GLY A 100 31.05 -6.53 2.39
C GLY A 100 31.18 -5.42 3.44
N LEU A 101 32.31 -5.33 4.17
CA LEU A 101 32.56 -4.23 5.10
C LEU A 101 32.70 -2.86 4.40
N ALA A 102 33.34 -2.83 3.25
CA ALA A 102 33.42 -1.60 2.46
C ALA A 102 32.03 -1.21 1.92
N ALA A 103 31.18 -2.16 1.53
CA ALA A 103 29.77 -1.91 1.15
C ALA A 103 28.96 -1.31 2.32
N VAL A 104 29.15 -1.79 3.55
CA VAL A 104 28.56 -1.17 4.75
C VAL A 104 28.96 0.30 4.89
N LYS A 105 30.24 0.62 4.74
CA LYS A 105 30.72 2.01 4.81
C LYS A 105 30.09 2.86 3.71
N LEU A 106 30.04 2.32 2.49
CA LEU A 106 29.43 3.00 1.34
C LEU A 106 27.95 3.29 1.58
N GLY A 107 27.21 2.32 2.10
CA GLY A 107 25.80 2.47 2.46
C GLY A 107 25.56 3.55 3.53
N LYS A 108 26.50 3.69 4.47
CA LYS A 108 26.49 4.75 5.49
C LYS A 108 26.96 6.12 4.96
N GLY A 109 27.32 6.24 3.68
CA GLY A 109 27.69 7.50 3.04
C GLY A 109 29.20 7.80 2.97
N ASP A 110 30.05 6.87 3.42
CA ASP A 110 31.51 7.03 3.30
C ASP A 110 31.96 6.73 1.87
N LYS A 111 32.20 7.79 1.10
CA LYS A 111 32.67 7.69 -0.29
C LYS A 111 34.08 7.14 -0.44
N ASN A 112 34.90 7.15 0.62
CA ASN A 112 36.24 6.54 0.60
C ASN A 112 36.17 5.03 0.43
N ALA A 113 35.02 4.42 0.76
CA ALA A 113 34.77 3.01 0.55
C ALA A 113 34.89 2.58 -0.94
N ILE A 114 34.66 3.49 -1.89
CA ILE A 114 34.84 3.19 -3.33
C ILE A 114 36.33 2.88 -3.60
N ALA A 115 37.25 3.71 -3.10
CA ALA A 115 38.69 3.47 -3.25
C ALA A 115 39.16 2.22 -2.48
N GLU A 116 38.51 1.93 -1.32
CA GLU A 116 38.78 0.71 -0.56
C GLU A 116 38.37 -0.55 -1.35
N ILE A 117 37.18 -0.55 -1.97
CA ILE A 117 36.72 -1.65 -2.85
C ILE A 117 37.69 -1.83 -4.02
N GLN A 118 38.11 -0.76 -4.68
CA GLN A 118 39.06 -0.81 -5.78
C GLN A 118 40.40 -1.42 -5.34
N LYS A 119 40.89 -1.03 -4.16
CA LYS A 119 42.11 -1.59 -3.59
C LYS A 119 41.98 -3.09 -3.31
N ILE A 120 40.87 -3.53 -2.72
CA ILE A 120 40.61 -4.95 -2.44
C ILE A 120 40.65 -5.78 -3.75
N VAL A 121 40.03 -5.26 -4.82
CA VAL A 121 40.05 -5.92 -6.15
C VAL A 121 41.47 -5.99 -6.69
N THR A 122 42.26 -4.91 -6.58
CA THR A 122 43.67 -4.89 -6.99
C THR A 122 44.49 -5.90 -6.19
N ASP A 123 44.32 -5.96 -4.87
CA ASP A 123 45.02 -6.90 -3.98
C ASP A 123 44.67 -8.37 -4.31
N SER A 124 43.46 -8.65 -4.83
CA SER A 124 43.05 -9.97 -5.34
C SER A 124 43.72 -10.34 -6.69
N ARG A 125 44.45 -9.41 -7.29
CA ARG A 125 45.05 -9.52 -8.63
C ARG A 125 44.02 -9.73 -9.74
N GLU A 126 42.75 -9.37 -9.50
CA GLU A 126 41.65 -9.46 -10.47
C GLU A 126 41.48 -10.84 -11.14
N LYS A 127 41.85 -11.93 -10.43
CA LYS A 127 41.82 -13.28 -10.98
C LYS A 127 40.50 -13.99 -10.79
N ASP A 128 39.80 -13.65 -9.72
CA ASP A 128 38.56 -14.29 -9.31
C ASP A 128 37.36 -13.50 -9.85
N ALA A 129 36.56 -14.14 -10.70
CA ALA A 129 35.35 -13.54 -11.28
C ALA A 129 34.31 -13.17 -10.21
N GLU A 130 34.19 -13.97 -9.13
CA GLU A 130 33.25 -13.71 -8.05
C GLU A 130 33.65 -12.49 -7.23
N VAL A 131 34.94 -12.30 -6.94
CA VAL A 131 35.45 -11.09 -6.24
C VAL A 131 35.17 -9.84 -7.08
N LEU A 132 35.41 -9.89 -8.38
CA LEU A 132 35.12 -8.79 -9.31
C LEU A 132 33.60 -8.48 -9.35
N PHE A 133 32.77 -9.53 -9.44
CA PHE A 133 31.32 -9.38 -9.44
C PHE A 133 30.81 -8.77 -8.14
N ARG A 134 31.22 -9.28 -6.96
CA ARG A 134 30.76 -8.76 -5.66
C ARG A 134 31.23 -7.35 -5.38
N ALA A 135 32.40 -6.97 -5.88
CA ALA A 135 32.85 -5.57 -5.84
C ALA A 135 31.95 -4.67 -6.68
N ALA A 136 31.58 -5.11 -7.88
CA ALA A 136 30.67 -4.36 -8.73
C ALA A 136 29.24 -4.29 -8.16
N GLU A 137 28.74 -5.38 -7.60
CA GLU A 137 27.45 -5.41 -6.89
C GLU A 137 27.43 -4.39 -5.73
N ALA A 138 28.47 -4.36 -4.90
CA ALA A 138 28.59 -3.39 -3.81
C ALA A 138 28.58 -1.93 -4.31
N LEU A 139 29.18 -1.66 -5.47
CA LEU A 139 29.24 -0.34 -6.09
C LEU A 139 27.93 0.09 -6.76
N THR A 140 26.97 -0.80 -6.91
CA THR A 140 25.65 -0.53 -7.52
C THR A 140 24.49 -0.67 -6.54
N LEU A 141 24.75 -1.10 -5.30
CA LEU A 141 23.71 -1.47 -4.34
C LEU A 141 22.89 -0.27 -3.84
N PHE A 142 23.50 0.90 -3.68
CA PHE A 142 22.87 2.08 -3.10
C PHE A 142 22.67 3.17 -4.16
N GLU A 143 21.44 3.73 -4.25
CA GLU A 143 21.13 4.76 -5.25
C GLU A 143 21.95 6.06 -5.09
N LYS A 144 22.19 6.50 -3.86
CA LYS A 144 22.89 7.76 -3.58
C LYS A 144 24.40 7.61 -3.51
N ASN A 145 24.88 6.43 -3.17
CA ASN A 145 26.29 6.14 -2.92
C ASN A 145 26.71 4.96 -3.81
N ASN A 146 27.03 5.24 -5.06
CA ASN A 146 27.38 4.24 -6.06
C ASN A 146 28.53 4.72 -6.96
N SER A 147 29.09 3.80 -7.75
CA SER A 147 30.08 4.08 -8.77
C SER A 147 29.85 3.17 -9.98
N PRO A 148 28.88 3.47 -10.85
CA PRO A 148 28.51 2.61 -11.96
C PRO A 148 29.63 2.44 -12.98
N ASP A 149 30.50 3.44 -13.20
CA ASP A 149 31.64 3.32 -14.11
C ASP A 149 32.61 2.24 -13.66
N LEU A 150 32.97 2.23 -12.38
CA LEU A 150 33.87 1.24 -11.82
C LEU A 150 33.19 -0.14 -11.76
N ALA A 151 31.90 -0.19 -11.46
CA ALA A 151 31.12 -1.42 -11.49
C ALA A 151 31.12 -2.06 -12.89
N ILE A 152 30.90 -1.27 -13.95
CA ILE A 152 30.92 -1.72 -15.34
C ILE A 152 32.31 -2.29 -15.69
N GLN A 153 33.39 -1.64 -15.27
CA GLN A 153 34.75 -2.14 -15.49
C GLN A 153 34.96 -3.51 -14.83
N PHE A 154 34.55 -3.66 -13.57
CA PHE A 154 34.69 -4.93 -12.85
C PHE A 154 33.80 -6.03 -13.43
N LEU A 155 32.56 -5.72 -13.83
CA LEU A 155 31.65 -6.67 -14.44
C LEU A 155 32.15 -7.17 -15.81
N ASN A 156 32.68 -6.30 -16.64
CA ASN A 156 33.28 -6.72 -17.91
C ASN A 156 34.45 -7.69 -17.69
N LYS A 157 35.33 -7.39 -16.71
CA LYS A 157 36.41 -8.31 -16.33
C LYS A 157 35.87 -9.61 -15.73
N ALA A 158 34.82 -9.56 -14.88
CA ALA A 158 34.20 -10.75 -14.31
C ALA A 158 33.62 -11.67 -15.41
N ILE A 159 32.92 -11.08 -16.38
CA ILE A 159 32.36 -11.79 -17.53
C ILE A 159 33.48 -12.43 -18.38
N GLU A 160 34.56 -11.68 -18.65
CA GLU A 160 35.74 -12.20 -19.36
C GLU A 160 36.38 -13.40 -18.64
N ARG A 161 36.53 -13.32 -17.32
CA ARG A 161 37.08 -14.40 -16.48
C ARG A 161 36.16 -15.62 -16.46
N ALA A 162 34.85 -15.39 -16.39
CA ALA A 162 33.85 -16.45 -16.38
C ALA A 162 33.64 -17.11 -17.77
N ALA A 163 33.98 -16.44 -18.88
CA ALA A 163 33.72 -16.89 -20.25
C ALA A 163 34.36 -18.24 -20.62
N LYS A 164 35.34 -18.71 -19.86
CA LYS A 164 35.93 -20.06 -20.00
C LYS A 164 34.99 -21.19 -19.55
N LYS A 165 33.95 -20.84 -18.82
CA LYS A 165 32.84 -21.69 -18.39
C LYS A 165 31.55 -20.99 -18.83
N GLU A 166 30.44 -21.29 -18.23
CA GLU A 166 29.20 -20.55 -18.45
C GLU A 166 29.20 -19.26 -17.61
N VAL A 167 28.95 -18.10 -18.25
CA VAL A 167 28.83 -16.85 -17.55
C VAL A 167 27.48 -16.81 -16.83
N PRO A 168 27.44 -16.65 -15.50
CA PRO A 168 26.17 -16.59 -14.74
C PRO A 168 25.29 -15.42 -15.18
N ALA A 169 23.98 -15.62 -15.27
CA ALA A 169 23.02 -14.59 -15.68
C ALA A 169 23.12 -13.30 -14.83
N HIS A 170 23.41 -13.46 -13.54
CA HIS A 170 23.49 -12.32 -12.62
C HIS A 170 24.66 -11.38 -12.92
N TYR A 171 25.71 -11.82 -13.61
CA TYR A 171 26.76 -10.92 -14.08
C TYR A 171 26.23 -9.97 -15.17
N TYR A 172 25.45 -10.52 -16.10
CA TYR A 172 24.87 -9.73 -17.17
C TYR A 172 23.77 -8.79 -16.66
N TYR A 173 22.83 -9.26 -15.83
CA TYR A 173 21.78 -8.35 -15.40
C TYR A 173 22.28 -7.29 -14.39
N THR A 174 23.32 -7.58 -13.58
CA THR A 174 23.97 -6.54 -12.75
C THR A 174 24.74 -5.54 -13.62
N LEU A 175 25.32 -5.98 -14.76
CA LEU A 175 25.90 -5.07 -15.75
C LEU A 175 24.82 -4.15 -16.35
N GLY A 176 23.65 -4.70 -16.66
CA GLY A 176 22.49 -3.92 -17.09
C GLY A 176 22.05 -2.90 -16.03
N ASP A 177 21.99 -3.31 -14.75
CA ASP A 177 21.68 -2.41 -13.63
C ASP A 177 22.71 -1.28 -13.49
N ALA A 178 24.01 -1.57 -13.69
CA ALA A 178 25.07 -0.56 -13.69
C ALA A 178 24.93 0.45 -14.84
N TYR A 179 24.61 -0.01 -16.05
CA TYR A 179 24.32 0.86 -17.18
C TYR A 179 23.05 1.69 -16.96
N ARG A 180 22.00 1.12 -16.34
CA ARG A 180 20.79 1.84 -15.97
C ARG A 180 21.10 2.98 -14.99
N LEU A 181 21.90 2.72 -13.95
CA LEU A 181 22.37 3.76 -13.01
C LEU A 181 23.17 4.87 -13.73
N LYS A 182 23.95 4.50 -14.73
CA LYS A 182 24.70 5.44 -15.58
C LYS A 182 23.81 6.15 -16.61
N ARG A 183 22.52 5.80 -16.71
CA ARG A 183 21.56 6.32 -17.69
C ARG A 183 21.92 6.04 -19.15
N ILE A 184 22.44 4.85 -19.42
CA ILE A 184 22.74 4.35 -20.77
C ILE A 184 21.78 3.19 -21.08
N PRO A 185 20.53 3.46 -21.50
CA PRO A 185 19.51 2.42 -21.63
C PRO A 185 19.79 1.38 -22.72
N GLY A 186 20.48 1.75 -23.80
CA GLY A 186 20.83 0.83 -24.88
C GLY A 186 21.78 -0.29 -24.42
N ASP A 187 22.84 0.08 -23.70
CA ASP A 187 23.81 -0.89 -23.17
C ASP A 187 23.18 -1.72 -22.03
N ALA A 188 22.31 -1.11 -21.22
CA ALA A 188 21.56 -1.81 -20.19
C ALA A 188 20.67 -2.90 -20.80
N MET A 189 19.93 -2.58 -21.86
CA MET A 189 19.08 -3.55 -22.57
C MET A 189 19.92 -4.67 -23.19
N THR A 190 21.03 -4.33 -23.85
CA THR A 190 21.95 -5.31 -24.42
C THR A 190 22.48 -6.28 -23.37
N ALA A 191 22.76 -5.80 -22.17
CA ALA A 191 23.20 -6.65 -21.07
C ALA A 191 22.07 -7.57 -20.56
N TYR A 192 20.84 -7.06 -20.42
CA TYR A 192 19.68 -7.88 -20.05
C TYR A 192 19.34 -8.94 -21.12
N ASP A 193 19.46 -8.61 -22.41
CA ASP A 193 19.26 -9.56 -23.50
C ASP A 193 20.28 -10.72 -23.44
N LYS A 194 21.53 -10.46 -23.04
CA LYS A 194 22.54 -11.49 -22.79
C LYS A 194 22.23 -12.34 -21.55
N ALA A 195 21.60 -11.77 -20.54
CA ALA A 195 21.18 -12.49 -19.33
C ALA A 195 20.03 -13.47 -19.61
N LEU A 196 19.09 -13.10 -20.48
CA LEU A 196 17.81 -13.80 -20.67
C LEU A 196 17.95 -15.29 -21.08
N PRO A 197 18.81 -15.70 -22.03
CA PRO A 197 18.95 -17.11 -22.41
C PRO A 197 19.57 -17.99 -21.32
N VAL A 198 20.42 -17.42 -20.44
CA VAL A 198 21.13 -18.15 -19.38
C VAL A 198 20.50 -17.99 -18.00
N ALA A 199 19.47 -17.16 -17.88
CA ALA A 199 18.76 -16.95 -16.61
C ALA A 199 17.88 -18.16 -16.27
N LYS A 200 18.07 -18.72 -15.06
CA LYS A 200 17.17 -19.72 -14.49
C LYS A 200 15.79 -19.12 -14.18
N ASN A 201 15.76 -17.94 -13.58
CA ASN A 201 14.54 -17.15 -13.39
C ASN A 201 14.51 -15.99 -14.40
N LYS A 202 13.81 -16.20 -15.51
CA LYS A 202 13.64 -15.16 -16.53
C LYS A 202 12.76 -13.99 -16.06
N ALA A 203 11.88 -14.22 -15.09
CA ALA A 203 11.02 -13.16 -14.54
C ALA A 203 11.86 -12.03 -13.93
N SER A 204 13.00 -12.35 -13.30
CA SER A 204 13.90 -11.34 -12.75
C SER A 204 14.51 -10.45 -13.84
N VAL A 205 14.83 -10.99 -14.99
CA VAL A 205 15.36 -10.23 -16.12
C VAL A 205 14.27 -9.36 -16.75
N TYR A 206 13.09 -9.93 -17.01
CA TYR A 206 11.95 -9.16 -17.55
C TYR A 206 11.52 -8.02 -16.62
N THR A 207 11.56 -8.22 -15.31
CA THR A 207 11.26 -7.15 -14.34
C THR A 207 12.26 -6.00 -14.45
N ARG A 208 13.57 -6.29 -14.58
CA ARG A 208 14.61 -5.27 -14.78
C ARG A 208 14.44 -4.54 -16.11
N MET A 209 14.11 -5.26 -17.20
CA MET A 209 13.76 -4.63 -18.48
C MET A 209 12.56 -3.69 -18.33
N GLY A 210 11.51 -4.11 -17.62
CA GLY A 210 10.34 -3.27 -17.34
C GLY A 210 10.71 -2.01 -16.56
N THR A 211 11.53 -2.15 -15.53
CA THR A 211 12.03 -1.02 -14.74
C THR A 211 12.90 -0.06 -15.59
N LEU A 212 13.73 -0.60 -16.47
CA LEU A 212 14.52 0.20 -17.42
C LEU A 212 13.61 1.00 -18.35
N TRP A 213 12.60 0.35 -18.94
CA TRP A 213 11.64 1.02 -19.81
C TRP A 213 10.83 2.10 -19.09
N MET A 214 10.47 1.90 -17.80
CA MET A 214 9.85 2.96 -16.98
C MET A 214 10.79 4.15 -16.82
N ALA A 215 12.06 3.91 -16.51
CA ALA A 215 13.07 4.97 -16.38
C ALA A 215 13.29 5.73 -17.69
N ALA A 216 13.18 5.05 -18.84
CA ALA A 216 13.22 5.63 -20.18
C ALA A 216 11.88 6.23 -20.64
N GLN A 217 10.85 6.21 -19.80
CA GLN A 217 9.48 6.68 -20.11
C GLN A 217 8.82 5.94 -21.30
N GLN A 218 9.26 4.73 -21.57
CA GLN A 218 8.71 3.86 -22.61
C GLN A 218 7.65 2.93 -21.99
N TRP A 219 6.51 3.51 -21.67
CA TRP A 219 5.48 2.90 -20.80
C TRP A 219 4.88 1.62 -21.37
N LYS A 220 4.67 1.56 -22.69
CA LYS A 220 4.15 0.35 -23.35
C LYS A 220 5.11 -0.82 -23.17
N GLN A 221 6.38 -0.62 -23.50
CA GLN A 221 7.43 -1.63 -23.36
C GLN A 221 7.65 -2.02 -21.88
N ALA A 222 7.51 -1.06 -20.97
CA ALA A 222 7.56 -1.31 -19.54
C ALA A 222 6.47 -2.30 -19.13
N LYS A 223 5.21 -2.02 -19.49
CA LYS A 223 4.08 -2.88 -19.17
C LYS A 223 4.23 -4.27 -19.78
N GLU A 224 4.58 -4.37 -21.06
CA GLU A 224 4.80 -5.64 -21.75
C GLU A 224 5.89 -6.50 -21.08
N SER A 225 6.97 -5.85 -20.61
CA SER A 225 8.06 -6.57 -19.92
C SER A 225 7.63 -7.05 -18.53
N ILE A 226 6.92 -6.23 -17.78
CA ILE A 226 6.40 -6.60 -16.44
C ILE A 226 5.38 -7.73 -16.58
N ASP A 227 4.47 -7.66 -17.55
CA ASP A 227 3.49 -8.72 -17.80
C ASP A 227 4.17 -10.06 -18.18
N LYS A 228 5.23 -10.01 -18.99
CA LYS A 228 6.06 -11.19 -19.28
C LYS A 228 6.73 -11.76 -18.04
N ALA A 229 7.17 -10.90 -17.10
CA ALA A 229 7.74 -11.35 -15.84
C ALA A 229 6.70 -12.15 -15.03
N ILE A 230 5.51 -11.61 -14.83
CA ILE A 230 4.42 -12.25 -14.09
C ILE A 230 3.94 -13.53 -14.80
N ALA A 231 3.83 -13.50 -16.13
CA ALA A 231 3.45 -14.68 -16.92
C ALA A 231 4.51 -15.80 -16.86
N THR A 232 5.79 -15.44 -16.69
CA THR A 232 6.90 -16.41 -16.58
C THR A 232 6.95 -17.02 -15.18
N ASP A 233 6.75 -16.23 -14.13
CA ASP A 233 6.72 -16.67 -12.75
C ASP A 233 5.75 -15.78 -11.95
N ALA A 234 4.53 -16.28 -11.75
CA ALA A 234 3.47 -15.60 -11.00
C ALA A 234 3.78 -15.45 -9.50
N THR A 235 4.85 -16.08 -9.00
CA THR A 235 5.28 -15.97 -7.60
C THR A 235 6.49 -15.06 -7.41
N TYR A 236 6.98 -14.47 -8.50
CA TYR A 236 8.12 -13.54 -8.46
C TYR A 236 7.68 -12.18 -7.95
N ALA A 237 7.83 -11.97 -6.64
CA ALA A 237 7.34 -10.77 -5.95
C ALA A 237 7.80 -9.44 -6.58
N PRO A 238 9.10 -9.24 -6.94
CA PRO A 238 9.55 -7.95 -7.47
C PRO A 238 8.80 -7.48 -8.73
N ALA A 239 8.19 -8.40 -9.52
CA ALA A 239 7.39 -8.03 -10.69
C ALA A 239 6.12 -7.27 -10.29
N TYR A 240 5.46 -7.66 -9.19
CA TYR A 240 4.29 -6.95 -8.67
C TYR A 240 4.67 -5.58 -8.11
N LYS A 241 5.83 -5.45 -7.47
CA LYS A 241 6.33 -4.14 -7.02
C LYS A 241 6.59 -3.20 -8.20
N ALA A 242 7.14 -3.73 -9.30
CA ALA A 242 7.32 -2.96 -10.54
C ALA A 242 5.97 -2.59 -11.19
N LEU A 243 4.96 -3.50 -11.17
CA LEU A 243 3.62 -3.21 -11.68
C LEU A 243 2.92 -2.14 -10.84
N ALA A 244 3.05 -2.20 -9.52
CA ALA A 244 2.53 -1.16 -8.64
C ALA A 244 3.13 0.23 -8.97
N ALA A 245 4.46 0.30 -9.16
CA ALA A 245 5.12 1.55 -9.54
C ALA A 245 4.63 2.08 -10.90
N TYR A 246 4.36 1.18 -11.86
CA TYR A 246 3.74 1.53 -13.13
C TYR A 246 2.33 2.11 -12.92
N ASN A 247 1.47 1.45 -12.15
CA ASN A 247 0.09 1.86 -11.90
C ASN A 247 0.01 3.17 -11.10
N ILE A 248 0.92 3.41 -10.14
CA ILE A 248 1.06 4.70 -9.44
C ILE A 248 1.31 5.83 -10.44
N LYS A 249 2.19 5.62 -11.44
CA LYS A 249 2.49 6.62 -12.46
C LYS A 249 1.25 7.03 -13.27
N TYR A 250 0.32 6.10 -13.47
CA TYR A 250 -0.96 6.35 -14.15
C TYR A 250 -2.10 6.77 -13.21
N GLN A 251 -1.79 7.01 -11.93
CA GLN A 251 -2.77 7.34 -10.89
C GLN A 251 -3.84 6.26 -10.69
N GLU A 252 -3.54 5.02 -11.10
CA GLU A 252 -4.39 3.85 -10.89
C GLU A 252 -4.15 3.25 -9.49
N ASN A 253 -4.34 4.07 -8.46
CA ASN A 253 -3.93 3.75 -7.08
C ASN A 253 -4.58 2.47 -6.53
N ALA A 254 -5.83 2.17 -6.89
CA ALA A 254 -6.49 0.93 -6.47
C ALA A 254 -5.80 -0.31 -7.05
N LYS A 255 -5.38 -0.28 -8.33
CA LYS A 255 -4.59 -1.35 -8.94
C LYS A 255 -3.21 -1.45 -8.30
N ALA A 256 -2.54 -0.32 -8.06
CA ALA A 256 -1.25 -0.29 -7.39
C ALA A 256 -1.34 -0.90 -5.97
N THR A 257 -2.40 -0.62 -5.23
CA THR A 257 -2.66 -1.23 -3.92
C THR A 257 -2.76 -2.75 -4.04
N GLN A 258 -3.54 -3.26 -5.00
CA GLN A 258 -3.68 -4.70 -5.22
C GLN A 258 -2.36 -5.35 -5.64
N ASP A 259 -1.55 -4.68 -6.45
CA ASP A 259 -0.23 -5.17 -6.85
C ASP A 259 0.73 -5.26 -5.66
N LEU A 260 0.73 -4.27 -4.76
CA LEU A 260 1.52 -4.35 -3.52
C LEU A 260 1.02 -5.43 -2.56
N ILE A 261 -0.29 -5.67 -2.50
CA ILE A 261 -0.84 -6.81 -1.76
C ILE A 261 -0.34 -8.14 -2.37
N ASN A 262 -0.33 -8.26 -3.70
CA ASN A 262 0.23 -9.42 -4.39
C ASN A 262 1.75 -9.55 -4.14
N TYR A 263 2.48 -8.44 -4.10
CA TYR A 263 3.89 -8.44 -3.71
C TYR A 263 4.07 -9.04 -2.31
N THR A 264 3.33 -8.58 -1.31
CA THR A 264 3.45 -9.06 0.08
C THR A 264 3.04 -10.52 0.27
N LYS A 265 2.28 -11.08 -0.68
CA LYS A 265 1.91 -12.50 -0.68
C LYS A 265 3.10 -13.41 -0.98
N TYR A 266 4.07 -12.93 -1.76
CA TYR A 266 5.20 -13.72 -2.26
C TYR A 266 6.57 -13.26 -1.75
N ALA A 267 6.68 -12.01 -1.25
CA ALA A 267 7.85 -11.47 -0.57
C ALA A 267 7.77 -11.68 0.95
N ASP A 268 8.83 -11.31 1.65
CA ASP A 268 8.80 -11.19 3.11
C ASP A 268 7.91 -10.02 3.54
N GLU A 269 7.38 -10.10 4.77
CA GLU A 269 6.70 -8.98 5.41
C GLU A 269 7.70 -7.84 5.67
N ASP A 270 7.47 -6.72 5.01
CA ASP A 270 8.28 -5.51 5.12
C ASP A 270 7.43 -4.33 5.59
N PRO A 271 7.72 -3.73 6.76
CA PRO A 271 6.95 -2.61 7.28
C PRO A 271 6.91 -1.39 6.36
N TYR A 272 7.96 -1.12 5.59
CA TYR A 272 7.99 0.01 4.64
C TYR A 272 7.10 -0.24 3.44
N THR A 273 7.02 -1.47 2.93
CA THR A 273 6.03 -1.84 1.91
C THR A 273 4.61 -1.69 2.45
N GLN A 274 4.36 -2.09 3.70
CA GLN A 274 3.06 -1.88 4.34
C GLN A 274 2.73 -0.39 4.48
N LEU A 275 3.74 0.46 4.74
CA LEU A 275 3.57 1.91 4.76
C LEU A 275 3.14 2.46 3.39
N GLU A 276 3.74 1.97 2.30
CA GLU A 276 3.32 2.35 0.94
C GLU A 276 1.88 1.92 0.66
N ILE A 277 1.46 0.73 1.08
CA ILE A 277 0.07 0.28 0.96
C ILE A 277 -0.86 1.19 1.79
N ALA A 278 -0.48 1.56 3.01
CA ALA A 278 -1.26 2.47 3.83
C ALA A 278 -1.42 3.85 3.19
N LYS A 279 -0.37 4.37 2.54
CA LYS A 279 -0.40 5.63 1.76
C LYS A 279 -1.36 5.52 0.56
N LEU A 280 -1.34 4.41 -0.17
CA LEU A 280 -2.23 4.21 -1.31
C LEU A 280 -3.69 4.07 -0.86
N TYR A 281 -3.97 3.34 0.21
CA TYR A 281 -5.30 3.31 0.80
C TYR A 281 -5.78 4.71 1.22
N PHE A 282 -4.89 5.49 1.84
CA PHE A 282 -5.19 6.87 2.19
C PHE A 282 -5.52 7.72 0.96
N THR A 283 -4.72 7.62 -0.11
CA THR A 283 -4.94 8.34 -1.37
C THR A 283 -6.24 7.92 -2.08
N ASN A 284 -6.66 6.67 -1.87
CA ASN A 284 -7.94 6.14 -2.38
C ASN A 284 -9.12 6.42 -1.43
N GLU A 285 -8.93 7.27 -0.41
CA GLU A 285 -9.94 7.60 0.60
C GLU A 285 -10.41 6.40 1.46
N ASP A 286 -9.71 5.28 1.41
CA ASP A 286 -9.92 4.12 2.28
C ASP A 286 -9.14 4.31 3.60
N TYR A 287 -9.63 5.23 4.41
CA TYR A 287 -8.99 5.61 5.67
C TYR A 287 -8.98 4.48 6.70
N ALA A 288 -9.97 3.58 6.64
CA ALA A 288 -10.08 2.45 7.57
C ALA A 288 -8.94 1.44 7.36
N ASN A 289 -8.69 1.00 6.13
CA ASN A 289 -7.59 0.09 5.82
C ASN A 289 -6.22 0.78 6.00
N SER A 290 -6.11 2.06 5.63
CA SER A 290 -4.90 2.84 5.90
C SER A 290 -4.56 2.86 7.40
N LYS A 291 -5.56 3.11 8.27
CA LYS A 291 -5.40 3.12 9.73
C LYS A 291 -5.01 1.75 10.26
N MET A 292 -5.71 0.71 9.86
CA MET A 292 -5.45 -0.66 10.31
C MET A 292 -4.01 -1.10 10.04
N ILE A 293 -3.47 -0.76 8.87
CA ILE A 293 -2.09 -1.07 8.52
C ILE A 293 -1.13 -0.20 9.32
N LEU A 294 -1.38 1.11 9.36
CA LEU A 294 -0.50 2.05 10.07
C LEU A 294 -0.36 1.70 11.56
N ASP A 295 -1.45 1.26 12.22
CA ASP A 295 -1.41 0.85 13.62
C ASP A 295 -0.47 -0.34 13.88
N LYS A 296 -0.33 -1.27 12.92
CA LYS A 296 0.54 -2.44 13.02
C LYS A 296 2.03 -2.12 12.83
N ILE A 297 2.34 -1.06 12.06
CA ILE A 297 3.70 -0.76 11.64
C ILE A 297 4.26 0.53 12.23
N PHE A 298 3.48 1.30 12.98
CA PHE A 298 3.83 2.66 13.41
C PHE A 298 5.19 2.74 14.10
N ASP A 299 5.48 1.80 15.00
CA ASP A 299 6.75 1.74 15.73
C ASP A 299 7.85 0.96 14.99
N LYS A 300 7.54 0.42 13.81
CA LYS A 300 8.47 -0.40 13.01
C LYS A 300 9.09 0.40 11.84
N VAL A 301 8.61 1.61 11.59
CA VAL A 301 9.10 2.47 10.50
C VAL A 301 9.55 3.81 11.04
N ASP A 302 10.64 4.34 10.47
CA ASP A 302 11.19 5.64 10.86
C ASP A 302 10.80 6.78 9.90
N ASP A 303 10.07 6.46 8.80
CA ASP A 303 9.63 7.49 7.86
C ASP A 303 8.62 8.45 8.52
N PRO A 304 8.91 9.76 8.54
CA PRO A 304 8.03 10.77 9.12
C PRO A 304 6.60 10.80 8.55
N ILE A 305 6.39 10.26 7.34
CA ILE A 305 5.05 10.21 6.71
C ILE A 305 4.03 9.49 7.60
N LYS A 306 4.46 8.55 8.46
CA LYS A 306 3.60 7.89 9.44
C LYS A 306 2.85 8.87 10.33
N PHE A 307 3.51 9.94 10.73
CA PHE A 307 2.90 10.98 11.56
C PHE A 307 1.89 11.81 10.77
N LYS A 308 2.16 12.10 9.49
CA LYS A 308 1.21 12.76 8.60
C LYS A 308 -0.08 11.94 8.46
N LEU A 309 0.02 10.66 8.10
CA LEU A 309 -1.14 9.77 7.99
C LEU A 309 -1.91 9.68 9.31
N ARG A 310 -1.21 9.58 10.43
CA ARG A 310 -1.80 9.56 11.77
C ARG A 310 -2.53 10.86 12.08
N ALA A 311 -1.98 12.01 11.71
CA ALA A 311 -2.61 13.31 11.95
C ALA A 311 -3.94 13.44 11.19
N TYR A 312 -4.01 12.99 9.93
CA TYR A 312 -5.26 12.97 9.18
C TYR A 312 -6.32 12.05 9.82
N GLN A 313 -5.93 10.89 10.31
CA GLN A 313 -6.82 9.95 10.99
C GLN A 313 -7.37 10.54 12.30
N LEU A 314 -6.48 11.12 13.12
CA LEU A 314 -6.85 11.75 14.38
C LEU A 314 -7.73 12.99 14.16
N TYR A 315 -7.46 13.76 13.11
CA TYR A 315 -8.33 14.87 12.70
C TYR A 315 -9.73 14.38 12.34
N ALA A 316 -9.84 13.32 11.54
CA ALA A 316 -11.13 12.73 11.17
C ALA A 316 -11.90 12.19 12.39
N ASP A 317 -11.18 11.66 13.37
CA ASP A 317 -11.75 11.20 14.67
C ASP A 317 -12.11 12.36 15.62
N GLY A 318 -11.86 13.63 15.26
CA GLY A 318 -12.08 14.80 16.10
C GLY A 318 -11.09 14.97 17.26
N LYS A 319 -9.99 14.21 17.26
CA LYS A 319 -8.93 14.23 18.28
C LYS A 319 -7.88 15.29 17.96
N TYR A 320 -8.27 16.55 17.99
CA TYR A 320 -7.48 17.66 17.47
C TYR A 320 -6.15 17.89 18.20
N ALA A 321 -6.09 17.65 19.52
CA ALA A 321 -4.85 17.80 20.29
C ALA A 321 -3.81 16.73 19.89
N GLU A 322 -4.22 15.47 19.76
CA GLU A 322 -3.37 14.38 19.32
C GLU A 322 -2.97 14.56 17.83
N ALA A 323 -3.91 15.02 16.99
CA ALA A 323 -3.66 15.34 15.59
C ALA A 323 -2.58 16.43 15.46
N LYS A 324 -2.63 17.48 16.29
CA LYS A 324 -1.60 18.52 16.33
C LYS A 324 -0.23 17.95 16.66
N GLN A 325 -0.12 17.15 17.73
CA GLN A 325 1.13 16.54 18.13
C GLN A 325 1.73 15.68 17.01
N SER A 326 0.88 14.93 16.33
CA SER A 326 1.31 14.07 15.22
C SER A 326 1.77 14.89 14.01
N MET A 327 1.05 15.95 13.66
CA MET A 327 1.44 16.85 12.56
C MET A 327 2.72 17.64 12.88
N ASP A 328 2.89 18.10 14.11
CA ASP A 328 4.13 18.76 14.55
C ASP A 328 5.33 17.79 14.44
N SER A 329 5.15 16.53 14.79
CA SER A 329 6.17 15.48 14.62
C SER A 329 6.54 15.28 13.15
N PHE A 330 5.56 15.27 12.25
CA PHE A 330 5.82 15.20 10.82
C PHE A 330 6.64 16.39 10.33
N VAL A 331 6.18 17.61 10.63
CA VAL A 331 6.82 18.84 10.13
C VAL A 331 8.25 19.00 10.68
N SER A 332 8.50 18.58 11.93
CA SER A 332 9.83 18.67 12.53
C SER A 332 10.83 17.64 12.01
N GLN A 333 10.37 16.47 11.59
CA GLN A 333 11.23 15.36 11.18
C GLN A 333 11.36 15.21 9.65
N ALA A 334 10.37 15.67 8.89
CA ALA A 334 10.38 15.57 7.45
C ALA A 334 11.30 16.62 6.81
N GLU A 335 11.92 16.24 5.69
CA GLU A 335 12.59 17.23 4.83
C GLU A 335 11.57 18.30 4.37
N LYS A 336 12.00 19.55 4.30
CA LYS A 336 11.11 20.68 3.94
C LYS A 336 10.38 20.49 2.61
N SER A 337 11.00 19.80 1.65
CA SER A 337 10.42 19.46 0.35
C SER A 337 9.23 18.49 0.43
N ARG A 338 9.12 17.75 1.53
CA ARG A 338 8.03 16.78 1.79
C ARG A 338 6.79 17.41 2.43
N VAL A 339 6.94 18.63 3.00
CA VAL A 339 5.83 19.37 3.60
C VAL A 339 5.08 20.12 2.49
N GLN A 340 3.86 19.71 2.24
CA GLN A 340 3.01 20.22 1.16
C GLN A 340 2.04 21.29 1.65
N PRO A 341 1.46 22.12 0.78
CA PRO A 341 0.40 23.05 1.16
C PRO A 341 -0.80 22.40 1.86
N ALA A 342 -1.17 21.18 1.48
CA ALA A 342 -2.20 20.38 2.17
C ALA A 342 -1.89 20.16 3.64
N ASP A 343 -0.61 19.98 4.01
CA ASP A 343 -0.23 19.76 5.41
C ASP A 343 -0.43 21.03 6.24
N GLN A 344 -0.20 22.20 5.65
CA GLN A 344 -0.53 23.48 6.27
C GLN A 344 -2.04 23.66 6.39
N GLY A 345 -2.79 23.28 5.35
CA GLY A 345 -4.26 23.27 5.40
C GLY A 345 -4.78 22.43 6.55
N LEU A 346 -4.26 21.19 6.72
CA LEU A 346 -4.63 20.33 7.84
C LEU A 346 -4.25 20.93 9.19
N GLN A 347 -3.07 21.53 9.34
CA GLN A 347 -2.71 22.28 10.56
C GLN A 347 -3.73 23.38 10.87
N GLY A 348 -4.22 24.08 9.84
CA GLY A 348 -5.28 25.08 9.99
C GLY A 348 -6.58 24.47 10.47
N LEU A 349 -7.02 23.36 9.90
CA LEU A 349 -8.23 22.67 10.35
C LEU A 349 -8.09 22.14 11.80
N ILE A 350 -6.93 21.63 12.16
CA ILE A 350 -6.63 21.19 13.53
C ILE A 350 -6.71 22.39 14.50
N ALA A 351 -6.16 23.55 14.13
CA ALA A 351 -6.25 24.77 14.95
C ALA A 351 -7.70 25.22 15.14
N ALA A 352 -8.53 25.16 14.10
CA ALA A 352 -9.97 25.43 14.20
C ALA A 352 -10.65 24.45 15.17
N GLY A 353 -10.31 23.17 15.10
CA GLY A 353 -10.84 22.15 16.02
C GLY A 353 -10.49 22.42 17.48
N LEU A 354 -9.25 22.82 17.74
CA LEU A 354 -8.80 23.22 19.10
C LEU A 354 -9.50 24.50 19.58
N ALA A 355 -9.75 25.44 18.68
CA ALA A 355 -10.46 26.67 19.01
C ALA A 355 -11.91 26.44 19.48
N LYS A 356 -12.53 25.32 19.07
CA LYS A 356 -13.91 24.98 19.43
C LYS A 356 -14.07 24.85 20.94
N ASP A 357 -13.12 24.17 21.59
CA ASP A 357 -13.18 23.87 23.02
C ASP A 357 -12.35 24.84 23.89
N GLU A 358 -11.67 25.84 23.25
CA GLU A 358 -10.87 26.84 23.96
C GLU A 358 -11.77 27.87 24.67
N LYS A 359 -11.55 28.05 25.99
CA LYS A 359 -12.31 28.95 26.85
C LYS A 359 -11.72 30.35 26.88
N ASP A 360 -10.43 30.52 26.67
CA ASP A 360 -9.77 31.82 26.61
C ASP A 360 -10.08 32.48 25.24
N ALA A 361 -10.79 33.61 25.30
CA ALA A 361 -11.22 34.30 24.08
C ALA A 361 -10.06 34.79 23.21
N ALA A 362 -8.93 35.20 23.79
CA ALA A 362 -7.76 35.64 23.03
C ALA A 362 -7.07 34.46 22.33
N LYS A 363 -6.91 33.32 23.03
CA LYS A 363 -6.36 32.10 22.44
C LYS A 363 -7.28 31.54 21.38
N LYS A 364 -8.60 31.53 21.62
CA LYS A 364 -9.58 31.12 20.61
C LYS A 364 -9.46 31.93 19.32
N THR A 365 -9.39 33.26 19.46
CA THR A 365 -9.19 34.15 18.32
C THR A 365 -7.87 33.89 17.58
N ALA A 366 -6.78 33.67 18.32
CA ALA A 366 -5.48 33.36 17.74
C ALA A 366 -5.52 32.05 16.94
N LEU A 367 -6.13 30.97 17.50
CA LEU A 367 -6.29 29.68 16.82
C LEU A 367 -7.15 29.81 15.54
N MET A 368 -8.23 30.60 15.59
CA MET A 368 -9.07 30.83 14.40
C MET A 368 -8.34 31.63 13.30
N ASN A 369 -7.54 32.62 13.68
CA ASN A 369 -6.70 33.35 12.74
C ASN A 369 -5.64 32.44 12.09
N GLU A 370 -4.98 31.58 12.89
CA GLU A 370 -4.07 30.55 12.39
C GLU A 370 -4.78 29.62 11.40
N ALA A 371 -5.98 29.16 11.77
CA ALA A 371 -6.79 28.29 10.92
C ALA A 371 -7.05 28.90 9.54
N GLN A 372 -7.52 30.15 9.52
CA GLN A 372 -7.82 30.85 8.26
C GLN A 372 -6.57 31.05 7.40
N GLN A 373 -5.45 31.47 8.00
CA GLN A 373 -4.19 31.68 7.28
C GLN A 373 -3.66 30.39 6.66
N LYS A 374 -3.62 29.30 7.42
CA LYS A 374 -3.08 28.02 6.95
C LYS A 374 -3.97 27.35 5.91
N VAL A 375 -5.29 27.39 6.08
CA VAL A 375 -6.24 26.92 5.07
C VAL A 375 -6.13 27.75 3.77
N ALA A 376 -5.93 29.07 3.87
CA ALA A 376 -5.73 29.90 2.71
C ALA A 376 -4.49 29.51 1.88
N ILE A 377 -3.43 28.99 2.50
CA ILE A 377 -2.24 28.49 1.80
C ILE A 377 -2.57 27.27 0.93
N ALA A 378 -3.29 26.27 1.49
CA ALA A 378 -3.71 25.08 0.73
C ALA A 378 -4.62 25.47 -0.45
N LYS A 379 -5.58 26.37 -0.20
CA LYS A 379 -6.47 26.91 -1.25
C LYS A 379 -5.70 27.66 -2.33
N GLY A 380 -4.77 28.52 -1.94
CA GLY A 380 -3.92 29.30 -2.87
C GLY A 380 -3.07 28.40 -3.78
N ALA A 381 -2.66 27.23 -3.27
CA ALA A 381 -1.96 26.21 -4.03
C ALA A 381 -2.90 25.33 -4.89
N LYS A 382 -4.21 25.58 -4.86
CA LYS A 382 -5.25 24.75 -5.51
C LYS A 382 -5.20 23.29 -5.08
N ASP A 383 -4.86 23.06 -3.82
CA ASP A 383 -4.82 21.71 -3.25
C ASP A 383 -6.24 21.18 -3.02
N GLU A 384 -6.51 19.98 -3.52
CA GLU A 384 -7.82 19.32 -3.47
C GLU A 384 -7.85 18.10 -2.52
N THR A 385 -6.81 17.91 -1.69
CA THR A 385 -6.73 16.81 -0.72
C THR A 385 -7.93 16.78 0.23
N LEU A 386 -8.40 17.95 0.65
CA LEU A 386 -9.63 18.13 1.41
C LEU A 386 -10.46 19.27 0.82
N LYS A 387 -11.77 19.28 1.08
CA LYS A 387 -12.64 20.40 0.77
C LYS A 387 -12.52 21.48 1.86
N TRP A 388 -11.41 22.22 1.82
CA TRP A 388 -10.90 23.10 2.89
C TRP A 388 -11.95 23.99 3.53
N ASP A 389 -12.76 24.70 2.76
CA ASP A 389 -13.81 25.59 3.27
C ASP A 389 -14.93 24.80 3.96
N MET A 390 -15.28 23.64 3.42
CA MET A 390 -16.31 22.78 4.00
C MET A 390 -15.86 22.19 5.34
N GLU A 391 -14.62 21.71 5.40
CA GLU A 391 -14.05 21.18 6.63
C GLU A 391 -13.94 22.27 7.70
N LEU A 392 -13.50 23.47 7.34
CA LEU A 392 -13.43 24.60 8.27
C LEU A 392 -14.82 25.00 8.80
N ALA A 393 -15.82 25.06 7.92
CA ALA A 393 -17.20 25.36 8.30
C ALA A 393 -17.82 24.28 9.20
N LYS A 394 -17.55 23.01 8.91
CA LYS A 394 -17.97 21.85 9.73
C LYS A 394 -17.43 21.94 11.16
N ILE A 395 -16.16 22.30 11.33
CA ILE A 395 -15.52 22.44 12.63
C ILE A 395 -16.09 23.65 13.39
N ALA A 396 -16.27 24.77 12.74
CA ALA A 396 -16.78 26.00 13.35
C ALA A 396 -18.21 25.88 13.92
N GLY A 397 -18.88 24.72 13.75
CA GLY A 397 -20.24 24.50 14.22
C GLY A 397 -21.29 25.37 13.52
N GLY A 398 -20.85 26.09 12.50
CA GLY A 398 -21.67 26.93 11.65
C GLY A 398 -22.10 26.16 10.41
N GLY A 399 -23.34 25.68 10.37
CA GLY A 399 -23.95 25.18 9.14
C GLY A 399 -24.14 26.25 8.06
N ALA A 400 -23.25 27.22 7.98
CA ALA A 400 -23.17 28.16 6.88
C ALA A 400 -22.11 27.64 5.89
N VAL A 401 -22.53 26.75 5.01
CA VAL A 401 -21.82 26.53 3.76
C VAL A 401 -21.75 27.89 3.07
N SER A 402 -20.54 28.46 2.93
CA SER A 402 -20.40 29.64 2.07
C SER A 402 -20.93 29.27 0.69
N GLN A 403 -21.86 30.05 0.18
CA GLN A 403 -22.65 29.78 -1.04
C GLN A 403 -21.83 29.57 -2.33
N GLY A 404 -20.51 29.50 -2.25
CA GLY A 404 -19.64 29.46 -3.43
C GLY A 404 -19.12 28.11 -3.90
N SER A 405 -19.09 27.07 -3.06
CA SER A 405 -18.41 25.80 -3.43
C SER A 405 -19.26 24.52 -3.30
N ALA A 406 -20.40 24.58 -2.64
CA ALA A 406 -21.27 23.41 -2.40
C ALA A 406 -22.22 23.08 -3.58
N ASP A 407 -22.33 23.95 -4.56
CA ASP A 407 -23.33 23.90 -5.61
C ASP A 407 -22.70 24.00 -6.99
N SER A 408 -21.82 23.04 -7.29
CA SER A 408 -21.21 22.91 -8.62
C SER A 408 -22.08 22.14 -9.63
N GLY A 409 -23.27 21.69 -9.21
CA GLY A 409 -24.19 20.93 -10.04
C GLY A 409 -25.24 21.80 -10.74
N PRO A 410 -26.14 21.17 -11.51
CA PRO A 410 -27.24 21.89 -12.20
C PRO A 410 -28.11 22.68 -11.23
N THR A 411 -28.42 23.92 -11.56
CA THR A 411 -29.27 24.81 -10.78
C THR A 411 -30.39 25.38 -11.64
N ASN A 412 -31.42 25.96 -11.02
CA ASN A 412 -32.53 26.61 -11.69
C ASN A 412 -33.12 27.72 -10.77
N PRO A 413 -34.01 28.58 -11.28
CA PRO A 413 -34.58 29.68 -10.49
C PRO A 413 -35.25 29.22 -9.18
N THR A 414 -35.86 28.05 -9.13
CA THR A 414 -36.49 27.48 -7.94
C THR A 414 -35.44 27.17 -6.87
N ILE A 415 -34.33 26.54 -7.27
CA ILE A 415 -33.21 26.24 -6.38
C ILE A 415 -32.63 27.55 -5.82
N GLU A 416 -32.38 28.53 -6.67
CA GLU A 416 -31.82 29.81 -6.23
C GLU A 416 -32.77 30.57 -5.26
N GLY A 417 -34.06 30.56 -5.50
CA GLY A 417 -35.04 31.14 -4.57
C GLY A 417 -35.12 30.41 -3.23
N LEU A 418 -34.99 29.07 -3.24
CA LEU A 418 -34.95 28.27 -2.00
C LEU A 418 -33.64 28.45 -1.23
N LYS A 419 -32.51 28.58 -1.92
CA LYS A 419 -31.22 28.92 -1.31
C LYS A 419 -31.29 30.24 -0.54
N GLN A 420 -31.92 31.25 -1.11
CA GLN A 420 -32.12 32.55 -0.42
C GLN A 420 -32.97 32.40 0.85
N LYS A 421 -34.06 31.60 0.82
CA LYS A 421 -34.89 31.33 2.01
C LYS A 421 -34.10 30.59 3.06
N VAL A 422 -33.36 29.57 2.70
CA VAL A 422 -32.51 28.79 3.63
C VAL A 422 -31.36 29.66 4.18
N ALA A 423 -30.85 30.61 3.42
CA ALA A 423 -29.84 31.56 3.89
C ALA A 423 -30.43 32.57 4.90
N ALA A 424 -31.67 32.99 4.70
CA ALA A 424 -32.37 33.87 5.63
C ALA A 424 -32.76 33.16 6.96
N ASN A 425 -33.09 31.86 6.88
CA ASN A 425 -33.36 31.04 8.07
C ASN A 425 -32.80 29.62 7.87
N ALA A 426 -31.62 29.38 8.41
CA ALA A 426 -30.88 28.13 8.27
C ALA A 426 -31.53 26.92 8.99
N GLN A 427 -32.54 27.14 9.84
CA GLN A 427 -33.30 26.12 10.55
C GLN A 427 -34.69 25.88 9.96
N ASP A 428 -35.03 26.55 8.87
CA ASP A 428 -36.30 26.34 8.18
C ASP A 428 -36.29 24.97 7.45
N THR A 429 -36.81 23.96 8.16
CA THR A 429 -36.85 22.59 7.70
C THR A 429 -37.75 22.39 6.47
N ASP A 430 -38.79 23.23 6.29
CA ASP A 430 -39.66 23.19 5.12
C ASP A 430 -38.92 23.68 3.85
N SER A 431 -38.21 24.81 3.97
CA SER A 431 -37.39 25.31 2.88
C SER A 431 -36.19 24.37 2.56
N LEU A 432 -35.57 23.76 3.58
CA LEU A 432 -34.52 22.77 3.40
C LEU A 432 -35.04 21.53 2.68
N PHE A 433 -36.20 21.00 3.07
CA PHE A 433 -36.84 19.86 2.40
C PHE A 433 -37.09 20.15 0.92
N LYS A 434 -37.72 21.30 0.63
CA LYS A 434 -37.99 21.73 -0.76
C LYS A 434 -36.71 21.92 -1.55
N LEU A 435 -35.68 22.48 -0.94
CA LEU A 435 -34.38 22.69 -1.59
C LEU A 435 -33.69 21.36 -1.91
N ALA A 436 -33.66 20.42 -0.97
CA ALA A 436 -33.07 19.10 -1.15
C ALA A 436 -33.77 18.32 -2.28
N THR A 437 -35.11 18.37 -2.32
CA THR A 437 -35.91 17.75 -3.37
C THR A 437 -35.65 18.42 -4.72
N ALA A 438 -35.62 19.76 -4.78
CA ALA A 438 -35.31 20.48 -6.01
C ALA A 438 -33.92 20.16 -6.57
N TYR A 439 -32.93 19.95 -5.69
CA TYR A 439 -31.61 19.47 -6.09
C TYR A 439 -31.63 18.03 -6.65
N GLN A 440 -32.41 17.13 -6.05
CA GLN A 440 -32.58 15.77 -6.57
C GLN A 440 -33.24 15.78 -7.96
N ASP A 441 -34.30 16.58 -8.13
CA ASP A 441 -35.00 16.72 -9.41
C ASP A 441 -34.06 17.29 -10.51
N ALA A 442 -33.20 18.21 -10.15
CA ALA A 442 -32.18 18.75 -11.02
C ALA A 442 -30.96 17.84 -11.23
N LYS A 443 -30.91 16.67 -10.57
CA LYS A 443 -29.75 15.76 -10.52
C LYS A 443 -28.47 16.43 -9.98
N ASN A 444 -28.63 17.48 -9.19
CA ASN A 444 -27.54 18.08 -8.45
C ASN A 444 -27.34 17.28 -7.15
N TRP A 445 -26.69 16.13 -7.29
CA TRP A 445 -26.56 15.18 -6.20
C TRP A 445 -25.77 15.73 -5.02
N ASN A 446 -24.75 16.57 -5.28
CA ASN A 446 -23.97 17.22 -4.23
C ASN A 446 -24.82 18.20 -3.41
N GLY A 447 -25.59 19.06 -4.07
CA GLY A 447 -26.53 19.97 -3.39
C GLY A 447 -27.57 19.21 -2.56
N ALA A 448 -28.11 18.13 -3.12
CA ALA A 448 -29.06 17.25 -2.43
C ALA A 448 -28.44 16.62 -1.17
N ILE A 449 -27.25 16.00 -1.30
CA ILE A 449 -26.53 15.36 -0.17
C ILE A 449 -26.35 16.34 0.97
N LEU A 450 -25.78 17.51 0.70
CA LEU A 450 -25.50 18.53 1.71
C LEU A 450 -26.77 19.04 2.41
N THR A 451 -27.83 19.21 1.63
CA THR A 451 -29.09 19.70 2.17
C THR A 451 -29.78 18.64 3.03
N TRP A 452 -29.76 17.36 2.61
CA TRP A 452 -30.26 16.25 3.42
C TRP A 452 -29.42 16.00 4.69
N GLN A 453 -28.09 16.18 4.64
CA GLN A 453 -27.23 16.12 5.82
C GLN A 453 -27.63 17.21 6.84
N LYS A 454 -27.89 18.42 6.36
CA LYS A 454 -28.38 19.49 7.24
C LYS A 454 -29.73 19.14 7.85
N MET A 455 -30.65 18.57 7.06
CA MET A 455 -31.95 18.09 7.56
C MET A 455 -31.79 17.01 8.65
N SER A 456 -30.95 16.01 8.42
CA SER A 456 -30.71 14.94 9.39
C SER A 456 -30.00 15.41 10.66
N THR A 457 -29.24 16.52 10.59
CA THR A 457 -28.65 17.17 11.77
C THR A 457 -29.70 17.91 12.60
N LEU A 458 -30.64 18.57 11.92
CA LEU A 458 -31.75 19.31 12.61
C LEU A 458 -32.82 18.36 13.13
N LEU A 459 -33.07 17.26 12.43
CA LEU A 459 -34.10 16.27 12.73
C LEU A 459 -33.51 14.87 12.80
N PRO A 460 -32.71 14.54 13.83
CA PRO A 460 -31.94 13.28 13.88
C PRO A 460 -32.83 12.01 13.95
N ASP A 461 -34.07 12.16 14.40
CA ASP A 461 -35.05 11.05 14.48
C ASP A 461 -35.96 10.95 13.23
N TRP A 462 -35.75 11.80 12.24
CA TRP A 462 -36.56 11.81 11.05
C TRP A 462 -35.94 10.92 9.96
N ALA A 463 -36.34 9.66 9.94
CA ALA A 463 -35.77 8.62 9.08
C ALA A 463 -35.71 9.00 7.57
N PRO A 464 -36.73 9.65 6.94
CA PRO A 464 -36.70 9.97 5.52
C PRO A 464 -35.50 10.78 5.06
N ALA A 465 -34.88 11.60 5.94
CA ALA A 465 -33.67 12.35 5.58
C ALA A 465 -32.51 11.41 5.27
N TYR A 466 -32.31 10.36 6.05
CA TYR A 466 -31.25 9.38 5.84
C TYR A 466 -31.47 8.52 4.59
N TYR A 467 -32.72 8.16 4.29
CA TYR A 467 -33.05 7.48 3.04
C TYR A 467 -32.67 8.32 1.83
N SER A 468 -33.10 9.60 1.85
CA SER A 468 -32.85 10.54 0.75
C SER A 468 -31.35 10.86 0.60
N GLN A 469 -30.59 10.88 1.70
CA GLN A 469 -29.14 10.91 1.66
C GLN A 469 -28.56 9.68 0.96
N GLY A 470 -28.99 8.48 1.38
CA GLY A 470 -28.54 7.22 0.80
C GLY A 470 -28.79 7.18 -0.72
N TYR A 471 -29.98 7.58 -1.13
CA TYR A 471 -30.34 7.67 -2.53
C TYR A 471 -29.45 8.68 -3.30
N SER A 472 -29.25 9.87 -2.74
CA SER A 472 -28.42 10.90 -3.37
C SER A 472 -26.94 10.49 -3.47
N TYR A 473 -26.39 9.82 -2.45
CA TYR A 473 -25.06 9.24 -2.49
C TYR A 473 -24.93 8.14 -3.54
N GLN A 474 -25.90 7.26 -3.63
CA GLN A 474 -25.94 6.20 -4.64
C GLN A 474 -25.96 6.77 -6.06
N GLN A 475 -26.81 7.78 -6.32
CA GLN A 475 -26.85 8.46 -7.61
C GLN A 475 -25.57 9.24 -7.95
N ALA A 476 -24.84 9.69 -6.93
CA ALA A 476 -23.53 10.30 -7.07
C ALA A 476 -22.38 9.27 -7.24
N GLY A 477 -22.68 7.95 -7.21
CA GLY A 477 -21.68 6.89 -7.32
C GLY A 477 -20.90 6.59 -6.04
N ASN A 478 -21.26 7.22 -4.91
CA ASN A 478 -20.61 7.00 -3.62
C ASN A 478 -21.34 5.90 -2.83
N ASN A 479 -21.08 4.64 -3.20
CA ASN A 479 -21.75 3.47 -2.62
C ASN A 479 -21.44 3.29 -1.12
N ASP A 480 -20.26 3.67 -0.63
CA ASP A 480 -19.91 3.52 0.78
C ASP A 480 -20.68 4.48 1.68
N ALA A 481 -20.78 5.74 1.27
CA ALA A 481 -21.62 6.71 1.99
C ALA A 481 -23.12 6.35 1.88
N ALA A 482 -23.55 5.80 0.73
CA ALA A 482 -24.91 5.33 0.54
C ALA A 482 -25.26 4.18 1.50
N LYS A 483 -24.38 3.18 1.66
CA LYS A 483 -24.55 2.08 2.64
C LYS A 483 -24.80 2.64 4.05
N ILE A 484 -23.91 3.52 4.51
CA ILE A 484 -24.00 4.12 5.85
C ILE A 484 -25.33 4.86 6.04
N ALA A 485 -25.74 5.65 5.05
CA ALA A 485 -26.98 6.42 5.12
C ALA A 485 -28.22 5.50 5.11
N TYR A 486 -28.25 4.46 4.28
CA TYR A 486 -29.36 3.49 4.29
C TYR A 486 -29.42 2.68 5.59
N GLU A 487 -28.29 2.28 6.16
CA GLU A 487 -28.25 1.62 7.47
C GLU A 487 -28.74 2.54 8.58
N LYS A 488 -28.40 3.82 8.53
CA LYS A 488 -28.91 4.80 9.47
C LYS A 488 -30.42 5.00 9.31
N PHE A 489 -30.94 5.04 8.06
CA PHE A 489 -32.37 5.02 7.79
C PHE A 489 -33.03 3.82 8.47
N ILE A 490 -32.56 2.59 8.16
CA ILE A 490 -33.10 1.34 8.70
C ILE A 490 -33.14 1.38 10.25
N SER A 491 -32.09 1.84 10.89
CA SER A 491 -32.00 1.92 12.35
C SER A 491 -32.83 3.04 12.98
N THR A 492 -33.24 4.04 12.19
CA THR A 492 -34.01 5.20 12.67
C THR A 492 -35.52 4.98 12.54
N VAL A 493 -35.96 4.09 11.63
CA VAL A 493 -37.39 3.78 11.49
C VAL A 493 -37.90 3.08 12.74
N LYS A 494 -38.90 3.68 13.40
CA LYS A 494 -39.52 3.13 14.61
C LYS A 494 -40.43 1.94 14.26
N PRO A 495 -40.63 1.00 15.19
CA PRO A 495 -41.52 -0.15 14.94
C PRO A 495 -42.95 0.25 14.52
N ALA A 496 -43.48 1.34 15.05
CA ALA A 496 -44.79 1.85 14.68
C ALA A 496 -44.89 2.37 13.25
N ASP A 497 -43.75 2.76 12.66
CA ASP A 497 -43.67 3.35 11.31
C ASP A 497 -43.22 2.34 10.25
N MET A 498 -42.94 1.08 10.64
CA MET A 498 -42.40 0.07 9.72
C MET A 498 -43.34 -0.24 8.56
N GLU A 499 -44.65 -0.37 8.81
CA GLU A 499 -45.61 -0.69 7.73
C GLU A 499 -45.74 0.47 6.74
N ALA A 500 -45.73 1.73 7.23
CA ALA A 500 -45.73 2.92 6.37
C ALA A 500 -44.47 3.05 5.53
N ASN A 501 -43.32 2.54 6.00
CA ASN A 501 -42.03 2.58 5.32
C ASN A 501 -41.63 1.26 4.66
N LYS A 502 -42.53 0.31 4.56
CA LYS A 502 -42.26 -1.08 4.15
C LYS A 502 -41.52 -1.19 2.81
N GLN A 503 -41.99 -0.51 1.79
CA GLN A 503 -41.34 -0.49 0.47
C GLN A 503 -39.96 0.16 0.50
N THR A 504 -39.84 1.29 1.19
CA THR A 504 -38.59 2.04 1.33
C THR A 504 -37.56 1.24 2.14
N LEU A 505 -38.01 0.53 3.19
CA LEU A 505 -37.17 -0.39 3.95
C LEU A 505 -36.71 -1.57 3.12
N ALA A 506 -37.61 -2.17 2.32
CA ALA A 506 -37.26 -3.26 1.42
C ALA A 506 -36.18 -2.83 0.42
N TYR A 507 -36.33 -1.64 -0.15
CA TYR A 507 -35.32 -1.07 -1.04
C TYR A 507 -33.99 -0.79 -0.30
N ALA A 508 -34.02 -0.18 0.88
CA ALA A 508 -32.81 0.14 1.62
C ALA A 508 -32.02 -1.14 2.01
N TYR A 509 -32.71 -2.19 2.45
CA TYR A 509 -32.10 -3.49 2.70
C TYR A 509 -31.50 -4.11 1.41
N PHE A 510 -32.22 -4.06 0.30
CA PHE A 510 -31.70 -4.51 -1.00
C PHE A 510 -30.46 -3.72 -1.41
N ALA A 511 -30.50 -2.38 -1.33
CA ALA A 511 -29.38 -1.53 -1.74
C ALA A 511 -28.11 -1.83 -0.95
N VAL A 512 -28.24 -1.98 0.38
CA VAL A 512 -27.09 -2.36 1.23
C VAL A 512 -26.60 -3.78 0.90
N ALA A 513 -27.51 -4.74 0.65
CA ALA A 513 -27.13 -6.10 0.24
C ALA A 513 -26.36 -6.09 -1.09
N TYR A 514 -26.86 -5.39 -2.09
CA TYR A 514 -26.23 -5.27 -3.40
C TYR A 514 -24.84 -4.65 -3.33
N MET A 515 -24.67 -3.59 -2.54
CA MET A 515 -23.38 -2.90 -2.35
C MET A 515 -22.38 -3.73 -1.53
N ASN A 516 -22.81 -4.76 -0.80
CA ASN A 516 -21.93 -5.65 -0.02
C ASN A 516 -21.69 -7.02 -0.66
N LYS A 517 -22.31 -7.35 -1.79
CA LYS A 517 -22.32 -8.70 -2.38
C LYS A 517 -20.92 -9.29 -2.61
N ASP A 518 -19.95 -8.44 -2.98
CA ASP A 518 -18.58 -8.83 -3.29
C ASP A 518 -17.61 -8.62 -2.12
N SER A 519 -17.98 -7.80 -1.12
CA SER A 519 -17.11 -7.42 0.01
C SER A 519 -17.49 -8.07 1.34
N ASP A 520 -18.78 -8.33 1.58
CA ASP A 520 -19.31 -8.98 2.77
C ASP A 520 -20.54 -9.84 2.42
N ALA A 521 -20.27 -11.05 1.94
CA ALA A 521 -21.30 -11.97 1.50
C ALA A 521 -22.29 -12.38 2.61
N ALA A 522 -21.83 -12.44 3.87
CA ALA A 522 -22.69 -12.78 5.00
C ALA A 522 -23.73 -11.69 5.25
N LYS A 523 -23.29 -10.42 5.27
CA LYS A 523 -24.16 -9.26 5.40
C LYS A 523 -25.10 -9.12 4.19
N ALA A 524 -24.60 -9.35 2.99
CA ALA A 524 -25.42 -9.32 1.78
C ALA A 524 -26.57 -10.34 1.84
N LYS A 525 -26.31 -11.57 2.28
CA LYS A 525 -27.34 -12.62 2.47
C LYS A 525 -28.38 -12.24 3.52
N ASP A 526 -27.95 -11.73 4.67
CA ASP A 526 -28.86 -11.30 5.75
C ASP A 526 -29.78 -10.16 5.26
N TYR A 527 -29.19 -9.17 4.59
CA TYR A 527 -29.94 -7.98 4.17
C TYR A 527 -30.87 -8.25 2.99
N VAL A 528 -30.48 -9.10 2.01
CA VAL A 528 -31.40 -9.48 0.94
C VAL A 528 -32.57 -10.31 1.47
N ALA A 529 -32.35 -11.17 2.46
CA ALA A 529 -33.44 -11.92 3.12
C ALA A 529 -34.43 -10.99 3.82
N LYS A 530 -33.94 -9.95 4.54
CA LYS A 530 -34.78 -8.92 5.17
C LYS A 530 -35.57 -8.11 4.13
N SER A 531 -34.96 -7.77 3.01
CA SER A 531 -35.65 -7.12 1.90
C SER A 531 -36.82 -7.96 1.40
N LEU A 532 -36.61 -9.27 1.14
CA LEU A 532 -37.63 -10.20 0.67
C LEU A 532 -38.68 -10.54 1.74
N GLN A 533 -38.33 -10.45 3.01
CA GLN A 533 -39.33 -10.59 4.09
C GLN A 533 -40.32 -9.43 4.10
N LEU A 534 -39.86 -8.22 3.77
CA LEU A 534 -40.71 -7.04 3.65
C LEU A 534 -41.47 -7.01 2.33
N ASP A 535 -40.83 -7.33 1.22
CA ASP A 535 -41.46 -7.42 -0.12
C ASP A 535 -40.97 -8.68 -0.87
N PRO A 536 -41.70 -9.80 -0.77
CA PRO A 536 -41.35 -11.04 -1.49
C PRO A 536 -41.36 -10.91 -3.02
N THR A 537 -42.01 -9.86 -3.53
CA THR A 537 -42.18 -9.65 -4.98
C THR A 537 -41.15 -8.70 -5.58
N TYR A 538 -40.25 -8.13 -4.74
CA TYR A 538 -39.24 -7.20 -5.19
C TYR A 538 -38.21 -7.89 -6.10
N GLN A 539 -38.37 -7.71 -7.41
CA GLN A 539 -37.66 -8.47 -8.45
C GLN A 539 -36.14 -8.41 -8.35
N ASP A 540 -35.59 -7.23 -8.02
CA ASP A 540 -34.13 -7.08 -7.94
C ASP A 540 -33.56 -7.77 -6.69
N ALA A 541 -34.30 -7.80 -5.58
CA ALA A 541 -33.93 -8.58 -4.41
C ALA A 541 -34.01 -10.09 -4.67
N VAL A 542 -35.01 -10.55 -5.43
CA VAL A 542 -35.14 -11.97 -5.85
C VAL A 542 -33.93 -12.37 -6.71
N LYS A 543 -33.54 -11.54 -7.69
CA LYS A 543 -32.39 -11.81 -8.55
C LYS A 543 -31.08 -11.84 -7.73
N LEU A 544 -30.89 -10.84 -6.88
CA LEU A 544 -29.70 -10.78 -6.03
C LEU A 544 -29.61 -11.98 -5.09
N ASN A 545 -30.73 -12.39 -4.47
CA ASN A 545 -30.74 -13.55 -3.59
C ASN A 545 -30.38 -14.85 -4.35
N ALA A 546 -30.85 -15.00 -5.59
CA ALA A 546 -30.45 -16.13 -6.43
C ALA A 546 -28.96 -16.07 -6.84
N GLU A 547 -28.40 -14.88 -7.04
CA GLU A 547 -27.00 -14.67 -7.39
C GLU A 547 -26.06 -15.06 -6.24
N ILE A 548 -26.32 -14.56 -5.03
CA ILE A 548 -25.40 -14.71 -3.87
C ILE A 548 -25.56 -16.04 -3.12
N ASN A 549 -26.57 -16.88 -3.47
CA ASN A 549 -26.78 -18.21 -2.90
C ASN A 549 -26.40 -19.34 -3.88
N LYS A 550 -25.83 -19.02 -5.04
CA LYS A 550 -25.19 -20.00 -5.93
C LYS A 550 -23.78 -20.32 -5.42
#